data_8734494a1d6287c3bf62b3e52fc0d439
#
_entry.id   8734494a1d6287c3bf62b3e52fc0d439
#
_cell.length_a   1.000
_cell.length_b   1.000
_cell.length_c   1.000
_cell.angle_alpha   90.00
_cell.angle_beta   90.00
_cell.angle_gamma   90.00
#
_symmetry.space_group_name_H-M   'P 1'
#
loop_
_entity.id
_entity.type
_entity.pdbx_description
1 polymer ?
#
loop_
_entity_poly.entity_id
_entity_poly.type
_entity_poly.pdbx_seq_one_letter_code
_entity_poly.pdbx_strand_id
1 'polypeptide(L)'
;MLLKEGTKGERVKELQRILNLSKVDGLYGQITKQAVIAFQQKNGLKPDGVVGAKTWKVLVDSQKPIKPVYEPLPKAEDFSDPDDQLIVDIVKEECPTSKKLQELAALILNFKYTRTIRRIIYHCTATQPSATVTSIQNYWKNNLKWKSPGYHIIVTADGSWTLLQNFNLPSNGVAGRNSDSINISYVGGINPAGKAQDTRTVGQHEVFEACYRLFSEVLPNATHHGHNEFSNKACPSFNVKKWISSLKKL
;
A
#
# COMPACT_ATOMS: atom_id res chain seq x y z
N MET A 1 -13.49 28.36 8.33
CA MET A 1 -13.60 28.45 6.85
C MET A 1 -14.78 27.59 6.43
N LEU A 2 -15.65 28.09 5.57
CA LEU A 2 -16.89 27.42 5.17
C LEU A 2 -16.88 27.22 3.65
N LEU A 3 -17.00 25.97 3.17
CA LEU A 3 -17.18 25.67 1.74
C LEU A 3 -18.62 25.20 1.53
N LYS A 4 -19.30 25.81 0.56
CA LYS A 4 -20.68 25.49 0.18
C LYS A 4 -20.89 25.73 -1.31
N GLU A 5 -22.04 25.37 -1.82
CA GLU A 5 -22.41 25.62 -3.21
C GLU A 5 -22.15 27.09 -3.60
N GLY A 6 -21.53 27.30 -4.76
CA GLY A 6 -21.07 28.59 -5.24
C GLY A 6 -19.65 29.00 -4.84
N THR A 7 -19.01 28.30 -3.86
CA THR A 7 -17.61 28.55 -3.50
C THR A 7 -16.67 28.11 -4.63
N LYS A 8 -15.58 28.87 -4.85
CA LYS A 8 -14.57 28.58 -5.89
C LYS A 8 -13.16 28.69 -5.32
N GLY A 9 -12.22 27.98 -5.93
CA GLY A 9 -10.78 28.10 -5.65
C GLY A 9 -10.10 26.80 -5.25
N GLU A 10 -8.80 26.90 -4.85
CA GLU A 10 -7.94 25.73 -4.58
C GLU A 10 -8.46 24.84 -3.44
N ARG A 11 -9.09 25.42 -2.44
CA ARG A 11 -9.71 24.64 -1.35
C ARG A 11 -10.88 23.76 -1.83
N VAL A 12 -11.59 24.20 -2.87
CA VAL A 12 -12.62 23.37 -3.49
C VAL A 12 -11.99 22.25 -4.31
N LYS A 13 -10.87 22.51 -5.01
CA LYS A 13 -10.12 21.46 -5.68
C LYS A 13 -9.58 20.41 -4.69
N GLU A 14 -9.04 20.87 -3.54
CA GLU A 14 -8.61 19.99 -2.47
C GLU A 14 -9.76 19.10 -1.97
N LEU A 15 -10.92 19.69 -1.70
CA LEU A 15 -12.13 18.96 -1.33
C LEU A 15 -12.55 17.93 -2.39
N GLN A 16 -12.54 18.33 -3.66
CA GLN A 16 -12.90 17.46 -4.79
C GLN A 16 -11.93 16.27 -4.93
N ARG A 17 -10.60 16.49 -4.70
CA ARG A 17 -9.60 15.41 -4.65
C ARG A 17 -9.87 14.48 -3.48
N ILE A 18 -10.11 15.02 -2.30
CA ILE A 18 -10.42 14.24 -1.08
C ILE A 18 -11.67 13.36 -1.29
N LEU A 19 -12.68 13.88 -1.97
CA LEU A 19 -13.92 13.16 -2.28
C LEU A 19 -13.79 12.26 -3.52
N ASN A 20 -12.61 12.19 -4.15
CA ASN A 20 -12.33 11.41 -5.37
C ASN A 20 -13.32 11.71 -6.51
N LEU A 21 -13.65 12.98 -6.72
CA LEU A 21 -14.51 13.36 -7.84
C LEU A 21 -13.76 13.25 -9.17
N SER A 22 -14.43 12.79 -10.21
CA SER A 22 -13.88 12.66 -11.56
C SER A 22 -13.45 13.99 -12.18
N LYS A 23 -14.06 15.10 -11.75
CA LYS A 23 -13.74 16.46 -12.18
C LYS A 23 -13.27 17.30 -10.99
N VAL A 24 -12.04 17.80 -11.07
CA VAL A 24 -11.41 18.68 -10.07
C VAL A 24 -11.25 20.08 -10.69
N ASP A 25 -12.35 20.79 -10.79
CA ASP A 25 -12.40 22.11 -11.45
C ASP A 25 -12.31 23.30 -10.46
N GLY A 26 -12.39 23.02 -9.17
CA GLY A 26 -12.41 24.06 -8.14
C GLY A 26 -13.72 24.81 -8.02
N LEU A 27 -14.81 24.28 -8.58
CA LEU A 27 -16.15 24.84 -8.48
C LEU A 27 -17.01 23.99 -7.57
N TYR A 28 -17.52 24.55 -6.48
CA TYR A 28 -18.45 23.86 -5.59
C TYR A 28 -19.86 23.91 -6.21
N GLY A 29 -20.09 23.02 -7.16
CA GLY A 29 -21.40 22.84 -7.81
C GLY A 29 -22.21 21.71 -7.17
N GLN A 30 -23.30 21.35 -7.82
CA GLN A 30 -24.26 20.34 -7.36
C GLN A 30 -23.61 18.96 -7.16
N ILE A 31 -22.69 18.55 -8.05
CA ILE A 31 -21.96 17.28 -7.92
C ILE A 31 -21.10 17.27 -6.64
N THR A 32 -20.37 18.35 -6.37
CA THR A 32 -19.55 18.48 -5.17
C THR A 32 -20.43 18.49 -3.92
N LYS A 33 -21.58 19.18 -3.97
CA LYS A 33 -22.54 19.21 -2.85
C LYS A 33 -23.11 17.83 -2.53
N GLN A 34 -23.54 17.08 -3.53
CA GLN A 34 -24.05 15.72 -3.36
C GLN A 34 -22.99 14.79 -2.76
N ALA A 35 -21.74 14.88 -3.24
CA ALA A 35 -20.64 14.10 -2.69
C ALA A 35 -20.35 14.45 -1.21
N VAL A 36 -20.45 15.73 -0.85
CA VAL A 36 -20.31 16.17 0.55
C VAL A 36 -21.46 15.64 1.41
N ILE A 37 -22.70 15.71 0.94
CA ILE A 37 -23.88 15.17 1.67
C ILE A 37 -23.69 13.66 1.90
N ALA A 38 -23.33 12.91 0.87
CA ALA A 38 -23.07 11.48 0.97
C ALA A 38 -21.94 11.18 1.95
N PHE A 39 -20.86 11.97 1.94
CA PHE A 39 -19.76 11.86 2.89
C PHE A 39 -20.23 12.14 4.32
N GLN A 40 -21.01 13.20 4.53
CA GLN A 40 -21.55 13.58 5.85
C GLN A 40 -22.46 12.48 6.40
N GLN A 41 -23.39 11.95 5.62
CA GLN A 41 -24.27 10.84 6.02
C GLN A 41 -23.47 9.61 6.45
N LYS A 42 -22.46 9.25 5.67
CA LYS A 42 -21.61 8.09 5.92
C LYS A 42 -20.80 8.21 7.22
N ASN A 43 -20.47 9.43 7.63
CA ASN A 43 -19.64 9.71 8.81
C ASN A 43 -20.44 10.24 10.01
N GLY A 44 -21.76 10.11 10.01
CA GLY A 44 -22.62 10.56 11.12
C GLY A 44 -22.62 12.07 11.37
N LEU A 45 -22.32 12.85 10.33
CA LEU A 45 -22.40 14.30 10.35
C LEU A 45 -23.75 14.77 9.81
N LYS A 46 -24.13 16.01 10.14
CA LYS A 46 -25.34 16.65 9.56
C LYS A 46 -25.16 16.74 8.04
N PRO A 47 -26.06 16.13 7.24
CA PRO A 47 -25.92 16.06 5.78
C PRO A 47 -26.47 17.32 5.09
N ASP A 48 -25.89 18.47 5.40
CA ASP A 48 -26.34 19.78 4.87
C ASP A 48 -25.58 20.25 3.61
N GLY A 49 -24.58 19.48 3.19
CA GLY A 49 -23.76 19.84 2.03
C GLY A 49 -22.87 21.05 2.29
N VAL A 50 -22.58 21.37 3.55
CA VAL A 50 -21.71 22.48 3.92
C VAL A 50 -20.46 21.94 4.63
N VAL A 51 -19.30 22.29 4.15
CA VAL A 51 -18.03 21.87 4.73
C VAL A 51 -17.55 22.93 5.72
N GLY A 52 -17.95 22.78 6.98
CA GLY A 52 -17.42 23.55 8.11
C GLY A 52 -16.23 22.83 8.78
N ALA A 53 -15.77 23.38 9.92
CA ALA A 53 -14.62 22.85 10.64
C ALA A 53 -14.77 21.35 11.02
N LYS A 54 -15.94 20.92 11.46
CA LYS A 54 -16.23 19.52 11.82
C LYS A 54 -16.12 18.62 10.58
N THR A 55 -16.80 18.98 9.49
CA THR A 55 -16.77 18.20 8.25
C THR A 55 -15.36 18.17 7.67
N TRP A 56 -14.64 19.29 7.68
CA TRP A 56 -13.27 19.36 7.21
C TRP A 56 -12.32 18.48 8.01
N LYS A 57 -12.44 18.50 9.35
CA LYS A 57 -11.65 17.64 10.21
C LYS A 57 -11.85 16.17 9.87
N VAL A 58 -13.10 15.71 9.73
CA VAL A 58 -13.41 14.31 9.38
C VAL A 58 -12.92 13.97 7.97
N LEU A 59 -13.00 14.92 7.00
CA LEU A 59 -12.45 14.76 5.67
C LEU A 59 -10.92 14.53 5.72
N VAL A 60 -10.19 15.36 6.46
CA VAL A 60 -8.73 15.24 6.61
C VAL A 60 -8.37 13.99 7.41
N ASP A 61 -9.08 13.69 8.49
CA ASP A 61 -8.83 12.49 9.29
C ASP A 61 -9.14 11.21 8.51
N SER A 62 -10.10 11.24 7.59
CA SER A 62 -10.38 10.12 6.67
C SER A 62 -9.28 9.92 5.63
N GLN A 63 -8.42 10.91 5.39
CA GLN A 63 -7.27 10.82 4.50
C GLN A 63 -6.00 10.36 5.22
N LYS A 64 -5.96 10.42 6.55
CA LYS A 64 -4.82 9.89 7.30
C LYS A 64 -4.73 8.38 7.08
N PRO A 65 -3.54 7.84 6.74
CA PRO A 65 -3.35 6.40 6.67
C PRO A 65 -3.81 5.79 8.00
N ILE A 66 -4.48 4.65 7.92
CA ILE A 66 -4.77 3.85 9.11
C ILE A 66 -3.40 3.60 9.74
N LYS A 67 -3.12 4.19 10.91
CA LYS A 67 -1.86 3.90 11.59
C LYS A 67 -1.78 2.41 11.79
N PRO A 68 -0.73 1.73 11.31
CA PRO A 68 -0.52 0.34 11.62
C PRO A 68 -0.50 0.23 13.16
N VAL A 69 -1.24 -0.71 13.71
CA VAL A 69 -1.12 -1.07 15.12
C VAL A 69 0.13 -1.94 15.25
N TYR A 70 1.28 -1.29 15.30
CA TYR A 70 2.52 -1.97 15.66
C TYR A 70 3.33 -1.08 16.60
N GLU A 71 4.07 -1.69 17.51
CA GLU A 71 5.05 -0.98 18.34
C GLU A 71 6.11 -0.35 17.43
N PRO A 72 6.61 0.86 17.73
CA PRO A 72 7.63 1.50 16.93
C PRO A 72 8.86 0.57 16.83
N LEU A 73 9.43 0.48 15.62
CA LEU A 73 10.70 -0.19 15.40
C LEU A 73 11.76 0.42 16.32
N PRO A 74 12.67 -0.38 16.88
CA PRO A 74 13.82 0.16 17.61
C PRO A 74 14.54 1.18 16.72
N LYS A 75 15.00 2.27 17.34
CA LYS A 75 15.73 3.31 16.61
C LYS A 75 17.08 2.74 16.14
N ALA A 76 17.56 3.23 15.00
CA ALA A 76 18.83 2.82 14.41
C ALA A 76 20.07 2.99 15.34
N GLU A 77 19.90 3.57 16.50
CA GLU A 77 20.93 3.82 17.51
C GLU A 77 21.16 2.62 18.46
N ASP A 78 20.29 1.60 18.41
CA ASP A 78 20.38 0.40 19.27
C ASP A 78 21.21 -0.76 18.69
N PHE A 79 21.83 -0.58 17.51
CA PHE A 79 22.61 -1.60 16.80
C PHE A 79 24.09 -1.52 17.17
N SER A 80 24.52 -2.16 18.23
CA SER A 80 25.92 -2.20 18.70
C SER A 80 26.57 -3.59 18.66
N ASP A 81 25.93 -4.58 18.00
CA ASP A 81 26.44 -5.96 17.92
C ASP A 81 27.33 -6.14 16.66
N PRO A 82 28.48 -6.82 16.74
CA PRO A 82 29.34 -7.13 15.59
C PRO A 82 28.65 -7.89 14.44
N ASP A 83 27.63 -8.70 14.75
CA ASP A 83 26.83 -9.40 13.72
C ASP A 83 25.99 -8.46 12.88
N ASP A 84 25.66 -7.25 13.37
CA ASP A 84 24.95 -6.23 12.61
C ASP A 84 25.79 -5.64 11.46
N GLN A 85 27.12 -5.63 11.57
CA GLN A 85 28.02 -5.15 10.53
C GLN A 85 28.01 -6.06 9.30
N LEU A 86 27.93 -7.38 9.52
CA LEU A 86 27.81 -8.38 8.43
C LEU A 86 26.54 -8.17 7.62
N ILE A 87 25.42 -7.86 8.30
CA ILE A 87 24.13 -7.55 7.67
C ILE A 87 24.22 -6.28 6.82
N VAL A 88 24.89 -5.23 7.34
CA VAL A 88 25.10 -3.97 6.60
C VAL A 88 25.96 -4.20 5.35
N ASP A 89 26.93 -5.09 5.40
CA ASP A 89 27.83 -5.37 4.28
C ASP A 89 27.14 -6.22 3.21
N ILE A 90 26.30 -7.19 3.57
CA ILE A 90 25.43 -7.93 2.63
C ILE A 90 24.47 -6.98 1.90
N VAL A 91 23.89 -6.03 2.61
CA VAL A 91 22.98 -5.03 2.02
C VAL A 91 23.70 -4.09 1.06
N LYS A 92 24.99 -3.79 1.29
CA LYS A 92 25.78 -2.92 0.40
C LYS A 92 26.22 -3.61 -0.89
N GLU A 93 26.48 -4.92 -0.85
CA GLU A 93 26.92 -5.67 -2.03
C GLU A 93 25.74 -6.11 -2.95
N GLU A 94 24.55 -6.38 -2.37
CA GLU A 94 23.44 -6.98 -3.12
C GLU A 94 22.23 -6.05 -3.37
N CYS A 95 22.17 -4.87 -2.71
CA CYS A 95 21.02 -3.96 -2.84
C CYS A 95 21.47 -2.52 -3.12
N PRO A 96 21.07 -1.91 -4.24
CA PRO A 96 21.55 -0.58 -4.59
C PRO A 96 20.97 0.51 -3.70
N THR A 97 21.86 1.22 -3.12
CA THR A 97 22.06 2.62 -2.74
C THR A 97 20.90 3.55 -2.37
N SER A 98 19.63 3.23 -2.51
CA SER A 98 18.60 4.15 -2.03
C SER A 98 18.32 3.95 -0.52
N LYS A 99 18.27 5.03 0.25
CA LYS A 99 17.91 5.03 1.68
C LYS A 99 16.62 4.21 1.94
N LYS A 100 15.65 4.27 1.04
CA LYS A 100 14.38 3.52 1.14
C LYS A 100 14.57 2.00 1.07
N LEU A 101 15.51 1.50 0.28
CA LEU A 101 15.81 0.07 0.20
C LEU A 101 16.59 -0.41 1.42
N GLN A 102 17.47 0.43 1.97
CA GLN A 102 18.16 0.14 3.25
C GLN A 102 17.16 0.05 4.41
N GLU A 103 16.19 0.97 4.49
CA GLU A 103 15.11 0.92 5.48
C GLU A 103 14.25 -0.34 5.34
N LEU A 104 13.96 -0.78 4.12
CA LEU A 104 13.23 -2.02 3.84
C LEU A 104 14.04 -3.25 4.29
N ALA A 105 15.34 -3.27 3.98
CA ALA A 105 16.22 -4.36 4.37
C ALA A 105 16.33 -4.45 5.89
N ALA A 106 16.56 -3.35 6.58
CA ALA A 106 16.58 -3.29 8.04
C ALA A 106 15.27 -3.79 8.65
N LEU A 107 14.11 -3.40 8.07
CA LEU A 107 12.81 -3.89 8.52
C LEU A 107 12.69 -5.40 8.39
N ILE A 108 13.05 -5.99 7.26
CA ILE A 108 12.82 -7.41 6.98
C ILE A 108 13.82 -8.28 7.73
N LEU A 109 15.11 -7.91 7.74
CA LEU A 109 16.20 -8.69 8.34
C LEU A 109 16.10 -8.72 9.87
N ASN A 110 15.78 -7.59 10.50
CA ASN A 110 15.71 -7.48 11.97
C ASN A 110 14.32 -7.80 12.54
N PHE A 111 13.37 -8.21 11.70
CA PHE A 111 12.02 -8.49 12.18
C PHE A 111 11.96 -9.85 12.91
N LYS A 112 11.41 -9.86 14.12
CA LYS A 112 11.17 -11.09 14.87
C LYS A 112 9.89 -11.79 14.40
N TYR A 113 10.04 -12.78 13.55
CA TYR A 113 8.93 -13.61 13.05
C TYR A 113 8.46 -14.59 14.13
N THR A 114 7.22 -14.45 14.59
CA THR A 114 6.63 -15.33 15.63
C THR A 114 5.55 -16.25 15.09
N ARG A 115 5.08 -16.04 13.85
CA ARG A 115 4.17 -16.97 13.16
C ARG A 115 4.89 -17.72 12.04
N THR A 116 4.40 -18.89 11.71
CA THR A 116 4.91 -19.64 10.57
C THR A 116 4.52 -18.97 9.26
N ILE A 117 5.51 -18.52 8.48
CA ILE A 117 5.33 -17.99 7.14
C ILE A 117 5.75 -19.06 6.14
N ARG A 118 4.83 -19.49 5.30
CA ARG A 118 5.06 -20.49 4.24
C ARG A 118 5.07 -19.89 2.84
N ARG A 119 4.55 -18.68 2.69
CA ARG A 119 4.37 -18.03 1.38
C ARG A 119 4.63 -16.55 1.43
N ILE A 120 5.32 -16.07 0.42
CA ILE A 120 5.38 -14.66 0.05
C ILE A 120 4.54 -14.51 -1.21
N ILE A 121 3.47 -13.71 -1.16
CA ILE A 121 2.52 -13.59 -2.28
C ILE A 121 2.56 -12.18 -2.82
N TYR A 122 2.81 -12.09 -4.13
CA TYR A 122 2.89 -10.84 -4.87
C TYR A 122 1.54 -10.48 -5.49
N HIS A 123 1.19 -9.20 -5.39
CA HIS A 123 -0.08 -8.63 -5.82
C HIS A 123 0.10 -7.36 -6.63
N CYS A 124 -0.95 -6.96 -7.32
CA CYS A 124 -1.22 -5.59 -7.72
C CYS A 124 -2.51 -5.10 -7.06
N THR A 125 -2.68 -3.80 -6.98
CA THR A 125 -3.92 -3.21 -6.45
C THR A 125 -5.09 -3.26 -7.44
N ALA A 126 -4.84 -3.63 -8.69
CA ALA A 126 -5.77 -3.55 -9.82
C ALA A 126 -6.38 -2.14 -9.97
N THR A 127 -5.53 -1.13 -9.81
CA THR A 127 -5.85 0.30 -10.00
C THR A 127 -4.95 0.91 -11.06
N GLN A 128 -5.21 2.17 -11.43
CA GLN A 128 -4.23 2.95 -12.17
C GLN A 128 -3.00 3.21 -11.29
N PRO A 129 -1.78 3.34 -11.88
CA PRO A 129 -0.55 3.62 -11.13
C PRO A 129 -0.57 4.91 -10.31
N SER A 130 -1.46 5.84 -10.64
CA SER A 130 -1.65 7.11 -9.92
C SER A 130 -2.50 6.99 -8.65
N ALA A 131 -3.06 5.82 -8.34
CA ALA A 131 -3.84 5.63 -7.12
C ALA A 131 -2.97 5.82 -5.88
N THR A 132 -3.55 6.41 -4.83
CA THR A 132 -2.84 6.63 -3.57
C THR A 132 -3.07 5.48 -2.59
N VAL A 133 -2.11 5.23 -1.70
CA VAL A 133 -2.25 4.25 -0.62
C VAL A 133 -3.51 4.54 0.21
N THR A 134 -3.77 5.81 0.50
CA THR A 134 -4.95 6.25 1.25
C THR A 134 -6.26 5.89 0.54
N SER A 135 -6.36 6.09 -0.79
CA SER A 135 -7.56 5.74 -1.55
C SER A 135 -7.83 4.23 -1.53
N ILE A 136 -6.77 3.42 -1.61
CA ILE A 136 -6.84 1.96 -1.54
C ILE A 136 -7.30 1.50 -0.14
N GLN A 137 -6.72 2.04 0.93
CA GLN A 137 -7.12 1.74 2.30
C GLN A 137 -8.57 2.15 2.58
N ASN A 138 -8.99 3.31 2.08
CA ASN A 138 -10.37 3.77 2.18
C ASN A 138 -11.35 2.84 1.46
N TYR A 139 -10.97 2.30 0.30
CA TYR A 139 -11.76 1.31 -0.39
C TYR A 139 -11.93 0.03 0.45
N TRP A 140 -10.87 -0.50 1.02
CA TRP A 140 -10.95 -1.68 1.89
C TRP A 140 -11.85 -1.44 3.10
N LYS A 141 -11.68 -0.31 3.77
CA LYS A 141 -12.47 0.04 4.97
C LYS A 141 -13.93 0.30 4.63
N ASN A 142 -14.17 1.10 3.60
CA ASN A 142 -15.49 1.68 3.35
C ASN A 142 -16.36 0.81 2.44
N ASN A 143 -15.76 0.12 1.47
CA ASN A 143 -16.47 -0.70 0.50
C ASN A 143 -16.44 -2.19 0.89
N LEU A 144 -15.26 -2.72 1.21
CA LEU A 144 -15.10 -4.12 1.56
C LEU A 144 -15.35 -4.41 3.05
N LYS A 145 -15.46 -3.36 3.91
CA LYS A 145 -15.65 -3.47 5.37
C LYS A 145 -14.54 -4.28 6.06
N TRP A 146 -13.35 -4.30 5.48
CA TRP A 146 -12.23 -5.01 6.05
C TRP A 146 -11.73 -4.32 7.33
N LYS A 147 -11.39 -5.13 8.34
CA LYS A 147 -10.83 -4.69 9.63
C LYS A 147 -9.30 -4.63 9.60
N SER A 148 -8.66 -5.33 8.68
CA SER A 148 -7.21 -5.35 8.47
C SER A 148 -6.87 -5.03 7.01
N PRO A 149 -5.64 -4.54 6.74
CA PRO A 149 -5.20 -4.22 5.38
C PRO A 149 -5.20 -5.42 4.43
N GLY A 150 -5.28 -5.16 3.13
CA GLY A 150 -5.16 -6.18 2.10
C GLY A 150 -3.75 -6.77 2.00
N TYR A 151 -2.73 -5.97 2.30
CA TYR A 151 -1.32 -6.34 2.14
C TYR A 151 -0.49 -5.94 3.36
N HIS A 152 0.69 -6.58 3.51
CA HIS A 152 1.70 -6.18 4.50
C HIS A 152 2.52 -5.00 3.98
N ILE A 153 3.00 -5.10 2.75
CA ILE A 153 3.76 -4.02 2.08
C ILE A 153 3.00 -3.59 0.84
N ILE A 154 2.92 -2.29 0.62
CA ILE A 154 2.43 -1.68 -0.62
C ILE A 154 3.49 -0.75 -1.20
N VAL A 155 3.69 -0.80 -2.52
CA VAL A 155 4.72 -0.05 -3.24
C VAL A 155 4.06 0.88 -4.25
N THR A 156 4.28 2.17 -4.13
CA THR A 156 3.76 3.20 -5.05
C THR A 156 4.61 3.32 -6.31
N ALA A 157 4.09 3.98 -7.34
CA ALA A 157 4.74 4.08 -8.64
C ALA A 157 6.13 4.73 -8.62
N ASP A 158 6.42 5.57 -7.63
CA ASP A 158 7.75 6.19 -7.40
C ASP A 158 8.75 5.25 -6.68
N GLY A 159 8.39 3.98 -6.44
CA GLY A 159 9.21 3.03 -5.70
C GLY A 159 9.18 3.24 -4.17
N SER A 160 8.35 4.15 -3.66
CA SER A 160 8.16 4.27 -2.21
C SER A 160 7.34 3.09 -1.70
N TRP A 161 7.71 2.55 -0.55
CA TRP A 161 6.99 1.47 0.09
C TRP A 161 6.40 1.90 1.44
N THR A 162 5.36 1.22 1.86
CA THR A 162 4.70 1.43 3.16
C THR A 162 4.36 0.10 3.78
N LEU A 163 4.76 -0.11 5.04
CA LEU A 163 4.30 -1.23 5.85
C LEU A 163 2.87 -0.92 6.34
N LEU A 164 1.92 -1.73 5.93
CA LEU A 164 0.50 -1.57 6.28
C LEU A 164 0.06 -2.52 7.39
N GLN A 165 0.76 -3.66 7.53
CA GLN A 165 0.43 -4.68 8.53
C GLN A 165 1.72 -5.30 9.07
N ASN A 166 1.75 -5.55 10.37
CA ASN A 166 2.81 -6.31 11.02
C ASN A 166 2.92 -7.72 10.43
N PHE A 167 4.14 -8.21 10.16
CA PHE A 167 4.33 -9.53 9.55
C PHE A 167 3.84 -10.70 10.43
N ASN A 168 3.68 -10.51 11.73
CA ASN A 168 3.10 -11.51 12.63
C ASN A 168 1.55 -11.51 12.66
N LEU A 169 0.89 -10.58 11.97
CA LEU A 169 -0.56 -10.54 11.82
C LEU A 169 -0.95 -10.88 10.38
N PRO A 170 -2.06 -11.58 10.14
CA PRO A 170 -2.53 -11.83 8.78
C PRO A 170 -3.06 -10.55 8.11
N SER A 171 -2.85 -10.42 6.80
CA SER A 171 -3.51 -9.42 5.96
C SER A 171 -4.55 -10.08 5.04
N ASN A 172 -5.42 -9.31 4.38
CA ASN A 172 -6.52 -9.83 3.54
C ASN A 172 -6.12 -10.05 2.07
N GLY A 173 -4.94 -10.62 1.80
CA GLY A 173 -4.43 -10.78 0.43
C GLY A 173 -5.07 -11.94 -0.34
N VAL A 174 -5.10 -13.14 0.25
CA VAL A 174 -5.62 -14.35 -0.40
C VAL A 174 -6.48 -15.14 0.57
N ALA A 175 -7.75 -15.33 0.25
CA ALA A 175 -8.67 -16.12 1.07
C ALA A 175 -8.13 -17.54 1.31
N GLY A 176 -8.19 -18.01 2.54
CA GLY A 176 -7.70 -19.33 2.95
C GLY A 176 -6.18 -19.49 3.01
N ARG A 177 -5.38 -18.41 2.76
CA ARG A 177 -3.90 -18.42 2.80
C ARG A 177 -3.31 -17.33 3.68
N ASN A 178 -4.13 -16.43 4.22
CA ASN A 178 -3.64 -15.25 4.94
C ASN A 178 -2.91 -15.58 6.25
N SER A 179 -3.24 -16.69 6.90
CA SER A 179 -2.64 -17.09 8.18
C SER A 179 -1.15 -17.43 8.10
N ASP A 180 -0.66 -17.87 6.95
CA ASP A 180 0.72 -18.30 6.73
C ASP A 180 1.43 -17.60 5.56
N SER A 181 0.92 -16.41 5.16
CA SER A 181 1.48 -15.63 4.04
C SER A 181 1.85 -14.22 4.43
N ILE A 182 2.91 -13.71 3.79
CA ILE A 182 3.19 -12.27 3.67
C ILE A 182 2.72 -11.83 2.28
N ASN A 183 1.92 -10.77 2.21
CA ASN A 183 1.35 -10.24 0.99
C ASN A 183 2.01 -8.90 0.65
N ILE A 184 2.59 -8.78 -0.55
CA ILE A 184 3.29 -7.60 -1.06
C ILE A 184 2.58 -7.13 -2.33
N SER A 185 2.24 -5.86 -2.43
CA SER A 185 1.51 -5.33 -3.59
C SER A 185 2.15 -4.09 -4.17
N TYR A 186 2.10 -3.94 -5.49
CA TYR A 186 2.37 -2.65 -6.14
C TYR A 186 1.07 -1.93 -6.50
N VAL A 187 1.11 -0.61 -6.50
CA VAL A 187 0.00 0.24 -6.97
C VAL A 187 0.02 0.24 -8.49
N GLY A 188 -1.02 -0.31 -9.09
CA GLY A 188 -1.10 -0.51 -10.53
C GLY A 188 -1.80 -1.83 -10.89
N GLY A 189 -1.42 -2.41 -12.03
CA GLY A 189 -1.88 -3.72 -12.50
C GLY A 189 -2.97 -3.66 -13.55
N ILE A 190 -3.42 -2.47 -13.95
CA ILE A 190 -4.34 -2.26 -15.07
C ILE A 190 -3.87 -1.12 -15.97
N ASN A 191 -4.14 -1.24 -17.27
CA ASN A 191 -3.91 -0.17 -18.24
C ASN A 191 -5.04 0.89 -18.21
N PRO A 192 -4.94 2.00 -18.96
CA PRO A 192 -5.97 3.03 -19.00
C PRO A 192 -7.37 2.53 -19.41
N ALA A 193 -7.43 1.41 -20.16
CA ALA A 193 -8.70 0.78 -20.53
C ALA A 193 -9.24 -0.19 -19.46
N GLY A 194 -8.61 -0.26 -18.26
CA GLY A 194 -9.02 -1.13 -17.16
C GLY A 194 -8.67 -2.62 -17.34
N LYS A 195 -7.90 -2.97 -18.37
CA LYS A 195 -7.46 -4.37 -18.60
C LYS A 195 -6.20 -4.67 -17.81
N ALA A 196 -6.08 -5.90 -17.30
CA ALA A 196 -4.91 -6.36 -16.56
C ALA A 196 -3.64 -6.22 -17.42
N GLN A 197 -2.65 -5.55 -16.85
CA GLN A 197 -1.36 -5.30 -17.46
C GLN A 197 -0.31 -5.12 -16.36
N ASP A 198 0.88 -5.65 -16.57
CA ASP A 198 2.04 -5.33 -15.74
C ASP A 198 2.42 -3.86 -15.97
N THR A 199 2.13 -3.03 -14.97
CA THR A 199 2.40 -1.59 -14.98
C THR A 199 3.48 -1.19 -13.98
N ARG A 200 4.27 -2.18 -13.51
CA ARG A 200 5.35 -1.89 -12.55
C ARG A 200 6.37 -0.94 -13.16
N THR A 201 6.70 0.08 -12.41
CA THR A 201 7.82 0.99 -12.70
C THR A 201 9.16 0.33 -12.32
N VAL A 202 10.27 0.94 -12.74
CA VAL A 202 11.62 0.52 -12.32
C VAL A 202 11.73 0.46 -10.80
N GLY A 203 11.31 1.52 -10.08
CA GLY A 203 11.37 1.54 -8.62
C GLY A 203 10.50 0.48 -7.94
N GLN A 204 9.35 0.10 -8.53
CA GLN A 204 8.54 -1.01 -8.02
C GLN A 204 9.21 -2.37 -8.28
N HIS A 205 9.93 -2.52 -9.41
CA HIS A 205 10.72 -3.71 -9.69
C HIS A 205 11.85 -3.88 -8.67
N GLU A 206 12.61 -2.81 -8.37
CA GLU A 206 13.70 -2.81 -7.39
C GLU A 206 13.22 -3.23 -6.00
N VAL A 207 12.11 -2.65 -5.51
CA VAL A 207 11.53 -3.02 -4.21
C VAL A 207 11.04 -4.48 -4.20
N PHE A 208 10.43 -4.96 -5.28
CA PHE A 208 9.96 -6.35 -5.38
C PHE A 208 11.13 -7.33 -5.39
N GLU A 209 12.21 -7.00 -6.09
CA GLU A 209 13.44 -7.79 -6.11
C GLU A 209 14.10 -7.83 -4.73
N ALA A 210 14.22 -6.67 -4.07
CA ALA A 210 14.71 -6.60 -2.68
C ALA A 210 13.85 -7.46 -1.74
N CYS A 211 12.53 -7.38 -1.81
CA CYS A 211 11.64 -8.24 -1.04
C CYS A 211 11.88 -9.73 -1.34
N TYR A 212 12.06 -10.09 -2.61
CA TYR A 212 12.34 -11.48 -2.99
C TYR A 212 13.62 -11.99 -2.34
N ARG A 213 14.74 -11.26 -2.47
CA ARG A 213 16.05 -11.65 -1.94
C ARG A 213 16.02 -11.73 -0.41
N LEU A 214 15.55 -10.66 0.25
CA LEU A 214 15.52 -10.55 1.70
C LEU A 214 14.60 -11.59 2.35
N PHE A 215 13.38 -11.79 1.85
CA PHE A 215 12.51 -12.84 2.40
C PHE A 215 12.99 -14.24 2.09
N SER A 216 13.70 -14.48 0.98
CA SER A 216 14.33 -15.77 0.70
C SER A 216 15.44 -16.08 1.70
N GLU A 217 16.14 -15.07 2.20
CA GLU A 217 17.19 -15.20 3.21
C GLU A 217 16.61 -15.49 4.60
N VAL A 218 15.73 -14.63 5.11
CA VAL A 218 15.20 -14.75 6.49
C VAL A 218 14.12 -15.83 6.64
N LEU A 219 13.50 -16.25 5.55
CA LEU A 219 12.44 -17.26 5.51
C LEU A 219 12.74 -18.31 4.43
N PRO A 220 13.86 -19.07 4.51
CA PRO A 220 14.34 -19.95 3.44
C PRO A 220 13.36 -21.06 3.07
N ASN A 221 12.43 -21.40 3.95
CA ASN A 221 11.39 -22.41 3.71
C ASN A 221 10.09 -21.81 3.13
N ALA A 222 10.00 -20.49 2.96
CA ALA A 222 8.85 -19.85 2.34
C ALA A 222 8.96 -19.86 0.81
N THR A 223 7.86 -20.11 0.13
CA THR A 223 7.78 -20.11 -1.34
C THR A 223 7.17 -18.84 -1.85
N HIS A 224 7.60 -18.40 -3.04
CA HIS A 224 7.16 -17.13 -3.66
C HIS A 224 6.13 -17.38 -4.77
N HIS A 225 5.02 -16.67 -4.73
CA HIS A 225 3.86 -16.90 -5.59
C HIS A 225 3.23 -15.61 -6.09
N GLY A 226 2.54 -15.67 -7.23
CA GLY A 226 1.55 -14.67 -7.62
C GLY A 226 0.16 -14.99 -7.07
N HIS A 227 -0.67 -14.00 -6.81
CA HIS A 227 -2.06 -14.21 -6.40
C HIS A 227 -2.84 -15.09 -7.40
N ASN A 228 -2.55 -14.97 -8.69
CA ASN A 228 -3.14 -15.79 -9.76
C ASN A 228 -2.85 -17.29 -9.68
N GLU A 229 -1.93 -17.72 -8.83
CA GLU A 229 -1.70 -19.14 -8.55
C GLU A 229 -2.74 -19.73 -7.58
N PHE A 230 -3.50 -18.87 -6.90
CA PHE A 230 -4.51 -19.26 -5.89
C PHE A 230 -5.94 -18.83 -6.25
N SER A 231 -6.11 -18.13 -7.37
CA SER A 231 -7.42 -17.63 -7.81
C SER A 231 -7.44 -17.37 -9.30
N ASN A 232 -8.63 -17.26 -9.89
CA ASN A 232 -8.82 -16.91 -11.31
C ASN A 232 -8.61 -15.42 -11.63
N LYS A 233 -7.98 -14.65 -10.72
CA LYS A 233 -7.69 -13.23 -10.92
C LYS A 233 -6.38 -13.06 -11.71
N ALA A 234 -6.29 -12.01 -12.51
CA ALA A 234 -5.05 -11.67 -13.23
C ALA A 234 -3.92 -11.15 -12.31
N CYS A 235 -4.23 -10.78 -11.07
CA CYS A 235 -3.27 -10.25 -10.08
C CYS A 235 -2.13 -11.26 -9.83
N PRO A 236 -0.87 -10.85 -9.91
CA PRO A 236 -0.33 -9.49 -9.95
C PRO A 236 -0.18 -8.88 -11.35
N SER A 237 -0.83 -9.40 -12.38
CA SER A 237 -0.74 -8.99 -13.78
C SER A 237 0.59 -9.28 -14.46
N PHE A 238 1.43 -10.13 -13.85
CA PHE A 238 2.64 -10.72 -14.42
C PHE A 238 2.87 -12.14 -13.88
N ASN A 239 3.77 -12.89 -14.51
CA ASN A 239 4.12 -14.25 -14.07
C ASN A 239 5.29 -14.19 -13.07
N VAL A 240 5.01 -14.46 -11.80
CA VAL A 240 5.98 -14.38 -10.71
C VAL A 240 7.10 -15.41 -10.87
N LYS A 241 6.79 -16.64 -11.26
CA LYS A 241 7.81 -17.69 -11.47
C LYS A 241 8.79 -17.32 -12.59
N LYS A 242 8.27 -16.82 -13.70
CA LYS A 242 9.10 -16.35 -14.82
C LYS A 242 9.98 -15.18 -14.43
N TRP A 243 9.41 -14.22 -13.68
CA TRP A 243 10.15 -13.08 -13.15
C TRP A 243 11.29 -13.52 -12.22
N ILE A 244 11.02 -14.38 -11.23
CA ILE A 244 12.05 -14.91 -10.31
C ILE A 244 13.15 -15.66 -11.09
N SER A 245 12.77 -16.44 -12.11
CA SER A 245 13.76 -17.14 -12.95
C SER A 245 14.65 -16.18 -13.75
N SER A 246 14.18 -14.97 -14.05
CA SER A 246 15.02 -13.95 -14.71
C SER A 246 16.02 -13.29 -13.75
N LEU A 247 15.68 -13.18 -12.44
CA LEU A 247 16.58 -12.65 -11.41
C LEU A 247 17.76 -13.57 -11.08
N LYS A 248 17.62 -14.88 -11.28
CA LYS A 248 18.67 -15.88 -11.00
C LYS A 248 19.73 -15.97 -12.10
N LYS A 249 19.57 -15.25 -13.19
CA LYS A 249 20.50 -15.27 -14.35
C LYS A 249 21.49 -14.09 -14.34
N LEU A 250 21.44 -13.24 -13.35
CA LEU A 250 22.39 -12.16 -13.08
C LEU A 250 23.36 -12.58 -11.98
#